data_2603ae6c2f59dd040a97692c9d208ace
#
_entry.id   2603ae6c2f59dd040a97692c9d208ace
#
_cell.length_a   1.000
_cell.length_b   1.000
_cell.length_c   1.000
_cell.angle_alpha   90.00
_cell.angle_beta   90.00
_cell.angle_gamma   90.00
#
_symmetry.space_group_name_H-M   'P 1'
#
loop_
_entity.id
_entity.type
_entity.pdbx_description
1 polymer ?
#
loop_
_entity_poly.entity_id
_entity_poly.type
_entity_poly.pdbx_seq_one_letter_code
_entity_poly.pdbx_strand_id
1 'polypeptide(L)'
;MEKQIDTDRSFKKLTVRLKWRCWKRRILTAGVAAMVMIGIMSAFWWWEQEGITVPESAGQPGIKPGGNCAVLVLGNGCRVDLQKDCDTLQLPGISWDHRKGTIVYDGRENKTGWPERNTLMVPLRGEYRLVLGDGTKVWLNSASSLNYPVQFAEKERCVELDGEAYFEVTPDPERPFIVKSGDVQTRVLGTAFNFSAYRGENASTITLLTGKVAVSAPGHAERVLLPGQQLKYDAENRKTVIKEVDAEDFVVWKDGLFLFNDCGLEEIIPRLSRWYGVTFHYDREKFGDLKFYIKTRRYEDIGTILNLLKLTENVTYSIEGNEVTLYRTGENK
;
A
#
# COMPACT_ATOMS: atom_id res chain seq x y z
N MET A 1 61.13 -57.17 52.99
CA MET A 1 60.00 -57.36 52.02
C MET A 1 59.07 -56.17 52.16
N GLU A 2 59.30 -55.16 51.38
CA GLU A 2 58.54 -53.88 51.39
C GLU A 2 57.47 -53.96 50.37
N LYS A 3 56.20 -53.77 50.80
CA LYS A 3 55.03 -53.80 49.97
C LYS A 3 54.86 -52.44 49.32
N GLN A 4 55.32 -52.31 48.10
CA GLN A 4 55.12 -51.10 47.27
C GLN A 4 53.65 -50.94 46.99
N ILE A 5 53.02 -49.93 47.57
CA ILE A 5 51.60 -49.62 47.38
C ILE A 5 51.47 -48.90 46.05
N ASP A 6 50.72 -49.51 45.13
CA ASP A 6 50.40 -48.95 43.79
C ASP A 6 49.49 -47.74 43.92
N THR A 7 50.10 -46.57 44.14
CA THR A 7 49.41 -45.28 44.29
C THR A 7 48.87 -44.72 42.96
N ASP A 8 49.42 -45.20 41.84
CA ASP A 8 49.09 -44.66 40.53
C ASP A 8 47.72 -45.13 40.02
N ARG A 9 47.30 -46.36 40.36
CA ARG A 9 45.96 -46.91 40.00
C ARG A 9 44.84 -46.24 40.82
N SER A 10 45.10 -45.84 42.03
CA SER A 10 44.10 -45.18 42.87
C SER A 10 43.89 -43.73 42.48
N PHE A 11 44.89 -43.00 42.03
CA PHE A 11 44.77 -41.63 41.53
C PHE A 11 43.98 -41.54 40.19
N LYS A 12 44.23 -42.48 39.26
CA LYS A 12 43.47 -42.53 38.00
C LYS A 12 41.96 -42.77 38.19
N LYS A 13 41.56 -43.61 39.16
CA LYS A 13 40.16 -43.87 39.49
C LYS A 13 39.46 -42.66 40.12
N LEU A 14 40.16 -41.87 40.89
CA LEU A 14 39.66 -40.65 41.53
C LEU A 14 39.44 -39.51 40.52
N THR A 15 40.37 -39.31 39.59
CA THR A 15 40.28 -38.27 38.56
C THR A 15 39.18 -38.55 37.56
N VAL A 16 38.92 -39.82 37.21
CA VAL A 16 37.81 -40.21 36.33
C VAL A 16 36.43 -39.96 36.99
N ARG A 17 36.32 -40.29 38.30
CA ARG A 17 35.04 -40.05 39.06
C ARG A 17 34.74 -38.57 39.25
N LEU A 18 35.76 -37.73 39.44
CA LEU A 18 35.56 -36.27 39.54
C LEU A 18 35.20 -35.64 38.21
N LYS A 19 35.85 -36.06 37.11
CA LYS A 19 35.46 -35.58 35.74
C LYS A 19 34.03 -36.00 35.37
N TRP A 20 33.58 -37.19 35.77
CA TRP A 20 32.22 -37.66 35.46
C TRP A 20 31.14 -36.91 36.28
N ARG A 21 31.43 -36.50 37.52
CA ARG A 21 30.53 -35.67 38.34
C ARG A 21 30.45 -34.22 37.81
N CYS A 22 31.52 -33.66 37.35
CA CYS A 22 31.53 -32.32 36.73
C CYS A 22 30.83 -32.34 35.39
N TRP A 23 30.97 -33.42 34.59
CA TRP A 23 30.30 -33.56 33.31
C TRP A 23 28.78 -33.73 33.45
N LYS A 24 28.35 -34.56 34.41
CA LYS A 24 26.88 -34.69 34.73
C LYS A 24 26.27 -33.38 35.21
N ARG A 25 26.96 -32.58 36.02
CA ARG A 25 26.45 -31.26 36.44
C ARG A 25 26.34 -30.30 35.26
N ARG A 26 27.31 -30.27 34.33
CA ARG A 26 27.28 -29.46 33.14
C ARG A 26 26.13 -29.86 32.16
N ILE A 27 25.84 -31.14 32.03
CA ILE A 27 24.70 -31.61 31.21
C ILE A 27 23.39 -31.22 31.89
N LEU A 28 23.28 -31.35 33.23
CA LEU A 28 22.05 -30.96 33.94
C LEU A 28 21.78 -29.44 33.82
N THR A 29 22.82 -28.60 33.98
CA THR A 29 22.67 -27.15 33.86
C THR A 29 22.41 -26.72 32.42
N ALA A 30 23.00 -27.36 31.42
CA ALA A 30 22.71 -27.12 30.01
C ALA A 30 21.28 -27.54 29.64
N GLY A 31 20.78 -28.67 30.18
CA GLY A 31 19.39 -29.12 29.97
C GLY A 31 18.38 -28.18 30.58
N VAL A 32 18.63 -27.68 31.80
CA VAL A 32 17.71 -26.70 32.43
C VAL A 32 17.73 -25.36 31.66
N ALA A 33 18.89 -24.89 31.21
CA ALA A 33 18.97 -23.67 30.40
C ALA A 33 18.24 -23.82 29.04
N ALA A 34 18.35 -24.98 28.40
CA ALA A 34 17.63 -25.26 27.17
C ALA A 34 16.08 -25.30 27.37
N MET A 35 15.60 -25.91 28.46
CA MET A 35 14.17 -25.92 28.78
C MET A 35 13.64 -24.53 29.11
N VAL A 36 14.40 -23.69 29.83
CA VAL A 36 14.00 -22.30 30.08
C VAL A 36 13.95 -21.49 28.79
N MET A 37 14.91 -21.66 27.88
CA MET A 37 14.88 -20.98 26.58
C MET A 37 13.72 -21.44 25.70
N ILE A 38 13.40 -22.74 25.69
CA ILE A 38 12.22 -23.27 24.97
C ILE A 38 10.94 -22.71 25.60
N GLY A 39 10.84 -22.62 26.92
CA GLY A 39 9.72 -22.01 27.63
C GLY A 39 9.55 -20.52 27.33
N ILE A 40 10.64 -19.76 27.25
CA ILE A 40 10.60 -18.34 26.88
C ILE A 40 10.23 -18.18 25.39
N MET A 41 10.79 -18.99 24.50
CA MET A 41 10.40 -18.95 23.06
C MET A 41 8.96 -19.36 22.83
N SER A 42 8.45 -20.39 23.56
CA SER A 42 7.04 -20.78 23.45
C SER A 42 6.11 -19.72 24.05
N ALA A 43 6.48 -19.06 25.14
CA ALA A 43 5.72 -17.94 25.72
C ALA A 43 5.75 -16.72 24.79
N PHE A 44 6.88 -16.44 24.14
CA PHE A 44 7.00 -15.38 23.16
C PHE A 44 6.15 -15.68 21.90
N TRP A 45 6.17 -16.94 21.43
CA TRP A 45 5.33 -17.40 20.32
C TRP A 45 3.83 -17.38 20.67
N TRP A 46 3.47 -17.66 21.92
CA TRP A 46 2.09 -17.55 22.41
C TRP A 46 1.64 -16.10 22.54
N TRP A 47 2.52 -15.20 22.98
CA TRP A 47 2.21 -13.77 23.07
C TRP A 47 2.05 -13.14 21.68
N GLU A 48 2.80 -13.58 20.70
CA GLU A 48 2.68 -13.09 19.31
C GLU A 48 1.39 -13.60 18.63
N GLN A 49 0.77 -14.66 19.14
CA GLN A 49 -0.52 -15.17 18.68
C GLN A 49 -1.73 -14.53 19.37
N GLU A 50 -1.57 -13.85 20.49
CA GLU A 50 -2.62 -12.98 21.05
C GLU A 50 -2.66 -11.65 20.28
N GLY A 51 -2.80 -11.71 18.95
CA GLY A 51 -3.32 -10.60 18.17
C GLY A 51 -4.67 -10.19 18.79
N ILE A 52 -4.85 -8.90 19.02
CA ILE A 52 -6.10 -8.31 19.52
C ILE A 52 -7.23 -8.93 18.71
N THR A 53 -7.94 -9.90 19.27
CA THR A 53 -9.18 -10.41 18.69
C THR A 53 -10.20 -9.29 18.85
N VAL A 54 -10.34 -8.49 17.78
CA VAL A 54 -11.46 -7.55 17.65
C VAL A 54 -12.72 -8.41 17.71
N PRO A 55 -13.65 -8.15 18.63
CA PRO A 55 -14.86 -8.96 18.74
C PRO A 55 -15.58 -8.93 17.40
N GLU A 56 -15.80 -10.11 16.83
CA GLU A 56 -16.56 -10.31 15.61
C GLU A 56 -17.97 -9.77 15.86
N SER A 57 -18.30 -8.67 15.19
CA SER A 57 -19.64 -8.07 15.30
C SER A 57 -20.64 -9.05 14.70
N ALA A 58 -21.37 -9.74 15.57
CA ALA A 58 -22.39 -10.68 15.16
C ALA A 58 -23.49 -9.97 14.35
N GLY A 59 -23.64 -10.30 13.06
CA GLY A 59 -24.97 -10.35 12.46
C GLY A 59 -25.35 -9.38 11.35
N GLN A 60 -24.42 -8.62 10.73
CA GLN A 60 -24.74 -8.02 9.41
C GLN A 60 -23.72 -8.49 8.38
N PRO A 61 -24.13 -8.81 7.13
CA PRO A 61 -23.16 -9.10 6.06
C PRO A 61 -22.29 -7.87 5.87
N GLY A 62 -21.03 -7.98 6.28
CA GLY A 62 -20.08 -6.87 6.26
C GLY A 62 -19.86 -6.36 4.83
N ILE A 63 -19.59 -5.08 4.69
CA ILE A 63 -19.23 -4.48 3.41
C ILE A 63 -17.82 -4.96 3.06
N LYS A 64 -17.74 -5.79 2.03
CA LYS A 64 -16.51 -6.40 1.58
C LYS A 64 -15.54 -5.36 1.00
N PRO A 65 -14.24 -5.54 1.16
CA PRO A 65 -13.22 -4.68 0.57
C PRO A 65 -13.24 -4.71 -0.95
N GLY A 66 -12.49 -3.82 -1.53
CA GLY A 66 -12.16 -3.83 -2.95
C GLY A 66 -11.21 -4.97 -3.33
N GLY A 67 -10.83 -5.01 -4.60
CA GLY A 67 -9.91 -6.01 -5.14
C GLY A 67 -9.42 -5.67 -6.54
N ASN A 68 -8.76 -6.63 -7.19
CA ASN A 68 -8.23 -6.46 -8.53
C ASN A 68 -9.38 -6.40 -9.55
N CYS A 69 -9.80 -5.20 -9.94
CA CYS A 69 -10.77 -5.00 -11.00
C CYS A 69 -10.47 -3.76 -11.84
N ALA A 70 -10.53 -3.90 -13.15
CA ALA A 70 -10.34 -2.82 -14.08
C ALA A 70 -11.00 -3.12 -15.44
N VAL A 71 -11.23 -2.05 -16.20
CA VAL A 71 -11.71 -2.09 -17.58
C VAL A 71 -10.64 -1.45 -18.45
N LEU A 72 -10.15 -2.18 -19.44
CA LEU A 72 -9.27 -1.64 -20.47
C LEU A 72 -10.14 -1.12 -21.62
N VAL A 73 -10.04 0.17 -21.91
CA VAL A 73 -10.65 0.81 -23.08
C VAL A 73 -9.57 1.00 -24.11
N LEU A 74 -9.69 0.30 -25.22
CA LEU A 74 -8.80 0.44 -26.37
C LEU A 74 -9.14 1.73 -27.14
N GLY A 75 -8.18 2.28 -27.86
CA GLY A 75 -8.40 3.53 -28.60
C GLY A 75 -9.42 3.44 -29.72
N ASN A 76 -9.83 2.22 -30.15
CA ASN A 76 -10.97 2.02 -31.05
C ASN A 76 -12.33 2.03 -30.30
N GLY A 77 -12.35 2.28 -28.99
CA GLY A 77 -13.52 2.29 -28.16
C GLY A 77 -13.96 0.91 -27.61
N CYS A 78 -13.29 -0.18 -28.01
CA CYS A 78 -13.57 -1.50 -27.46
C CYS A 78 -13.25 -1.54 -25.95
N ARG A 79 -14.17 -2.11 -25.15
CA ARG A 79 -14.03 -2.24 -23.70
C ARG A 79 -13.82 -3.69 -23.33
N VAL A 80 -12.79 -3.96 -22.55
CA VAL A 80 -12.42 -5.29 -22.07
C VAL A 80 -12.50 -5.29 -20.54
N ASP A 81 -13.42 -6.07 -19.99
CA ASP A 81 -13.50 -6.27 -18.54
C ASP A 81 -12.43 -7.27 -18.11
N LEU A 82 -11.42 -6.78 -17.39
CA LEU A 82 -10.27 -7.57 -17.00
C LEU A 82 -10.56 -8.60 -15.90
N GLN A 83 -11.77 -8.64 -15.35
CA GLN A 83 -12.22 -9.70 -14.45
C GLN A 83 -12.92 -10.85 -15.20
N LYS A 84 -13.63 -10.53 -16.30
CA LYS A 84 -14.53 -11.49 -16.96
C LYS A 84 -13.98 -11.99 -18.28
N ASP A 85 -13.33 -11.13 -19.06
CA ASP A 85 -13.04 -11.40 -20.48
C ASP A 85 -11.64 -11.97 -20.72
N CYS A 86 -10.87 -12.11 -19.67
CA CYS A 86 -9.44 -12.31 -19.79
C CYS A 86 -9.01 -13.69 -20.28
N ASP A 87 -9.80 -14.74 -20.13
CA ASP A 87 -9.45 -16.08 -20.60
C ASP A 87 -9.73 -16.25 -22.10
N THR A 88 -10.46 -15.35 -22.71
CA THR A 88 -10.96 -15.48 -24.09
C THR A 88 -10.32 -14.50 -25.08
N LEU A 89 -9.79 -13.38 -24.63
CA LEU A 89 -9.28 -12.33 -25.50
C LEU A 89 -7.74 -12.34 -25.56
N GLN A 90 -7.20 -12.69 -26.72
CA GLN A 90 -5.77 -12.54 -27.01
C GLN A 90 -5.54 -11.21 -27.71
N LEU A 91 -4.92 -10.26 -27.01
CA LEU A 91 -4.49 -8.98 -27.60
C LEU A 91 -3.00 -9.06 -27.91
N PRO A 92 -2.56 -8.91 -29.19
CA PRO A 92 -1.16 -8.95 -29.54
C PRO A 92 -0.35 -7.88 -28.76
N GLY A 93 0.78 -8.28 -28.20
CA GLY A 93 1.66 -7.38 -27.42
C GLY A 93 1.14 -7.00 -26.03
N ILE A 94 0.02 -7.56 -25.60
CA ILE A 94 -0.53 -7.35 -24.25
C ILE A 94 -0.68 -8.70 -23.56
N SER A 95 -0.16 -8.82 -22.36
CA SER A 95 -0.37 -9.95 -21.47
C SER A 95 -0.94 -9.48 -20.15
N TRP A 96 -1.69 -10.35 -19.46
CA TRP A 96 -2.26 -10.05 -18.14
C TRP A 96 -2.16 -11.22 -17.19
N ASP A 97 -1.98 -10.90 -15.93
CA ASP A 97 -1.98 -11.84 -14.83
C ASP A 97 -3.15 -11.47 -13.88
N HIS A 98 -4.23 -12.27 -13.96
CA HIS A 98 -5.44 -12.04 -13.15
C HIS A 98 -5.18 -12.10 -11.66
N ARG A 99 -4.34 -13.05 -11.23
CA ARG A 99 -4.08 -13.28 -9.82
C ARG A 99 -3.37 -12.09 -9.22
N LYS A 100 -2.53 -11.42 -10.01
CA LYS A 100 -1.79 -10.23 -9.59
C LYS A 100 -2.47 -8.92 -9.97
N GLY A 101 -3.61 -8.97 -10.71
CA GLY A 101 -4.25 -7.76 -11.21
C GLY A 101 -3.28 -6.91 -12.03
N THR A 102 -2.59 -7.51 -13.01
CA THR A 102 -1.51 -6.83 -13.76
C THR A 102 -1.68 -7.00 -15.25
N ILE A 103 -1.58 -5.87 -15.99
CA ILE A 103 -1.39 -5.85 -17.45
C ILE A 103 0.08 -5.53 -17.74
N VAL A 104 0.62 -6.17 -18.77
CA VAL A 104 1.99 -5.93 -19.25
C VAL A 104 1.96 -5.72 -20.74
N TYR A 105 2.53 -4.61 -21.19
CA TYR A 105 2.81 -4.32 -22.59
C TYR A 105 4.23 -4.78 -22.90
N ASP A 106 4.42 -5.53 -24.02
CA ASP A 106 5.70 -6.15 -24.35
C ASP A 106 6.71 -5.19 -25.03
N GLY A 107 6.32 -3.93 -25.22
CA GLY A 107 7.16 -2.88 -25.81
C GLY A 107 7.54 -3.07 -27.28
N ARG A 108 7.04 -4.13 -27.94
CA ARG A 108 7.35 -4.37 -29.36
C ARG A 108 6.59 -3.39 -30.25
N GLU A 109 7.19 -3.09 -31.42
CA GLU A 109 6.56 -2.23 -32.42
C GLU A 109 5.14 -2.70 -32.73
N ASN A 110 4.20 -1.78 -32.67
CA ASN A 110 2.80 -2.01 -33.01
C ASN A 110 2.62 -2.15 -34.53
N LYS A 111 2.94 -3.33 -35.08
CA LYS A 111 2.76 -3.64 -36.53
C LYS A 111 1.29 -3.93 -36.90
N THR A 112 0.39 -3.90 -35.94
CA THR A 112 -0.99 -4.39 -36.12
C THR A 112 -2.03 -3.30 -36.34
N GLY A 113 -1.63 -2.01 -36.44
CA GLY A 113 -2.58 -0.91 -36.63
C GLY A 113 -3.49 -0.64 -35.44
N TRP A 114 -3.09 -1.03 -34.24
CA TRP A 114 -3.81 -0.77 -33.00
C TRP A 114 -3.87 0.74 -32.75
N PRO A 115 -4.92 1.20 -32.04
CA PRO A 115 -5.09 2.60 -31.72
C PRO A 115 -3.90 3.15 -30.92
N GLU A 116 -3.60 4.41 -31.17
CA GLU A 116 -2.44 5.08 -30.57
C GLU A 116 -2.47 5.16 -29.04
N ARG A 117 -3.65 5.18 -28.42
CA ARG A 117 -3.81 5.33 -26.94
C ARG A 117 -4.88 4.40 -26.38
N ASN A 118 -4.61 3.87 -25.20
CA ASN A 118 -5.54 3.09 -24.41
C ASN A 118 -5.82 3.81 -23.08
N THR A 119 -6.94 3.43 -22.43
CA THR A 119 -7.27 3.90 -21.09
C THR A 119 -7.52 2.70 -20.17
N LEU A 120 -6.77 2.60 -19.09
CA LEU A 120 -7.07 1.67 -18.01
C LEU A 120 -7.94 2.38 -16.98
N MET A 121 -9.15 1.89 -16.78
CA MET A 121 -10.12 2.44 -15.83
C MET A 121 -10.28 1.50 -14.65
N VAL A 122 -9.97 1.98 -13.47
CA VAL A 122 -10.17 1.27 -12.19
C VAL A 122 -11.40 1.85 -11.52
N PRO A 123 -12.48 1.08 -11.34
CA PRO A 123 -13.70 1.57 -10.72
C PRO A 123 -13.54 1.79 -9.21
N LEU A 124 -14.60 2.27 -8.55
CA LEU A 124 -14.72 2.15 -7.09
C LEU A 124 -14.51 0.69 -6.68
N ARG A 125 -13.90 0.47 -5.52
CA ARG A 125 -13.54 -0.86 -5.00
C ARG A 125 -12.52 -1.60 -5.87
N GLY A 126 -11.83 -0.91 -6.77
CA GLY A 126 -10.82 -1.47 -7.66
C GLY A 126 -9.41 -1.08 -7.26
N GLU A 127 -8.46 -1.89 -7.68
CA GLU A 127 -7.07 -1.53 -7.87
C GLU A 127 -6.51 -2.35 -9.03
N TYR A 128 -5.50 -1.83 -9.70
CA TYR A 128 -4.88 -2.58 -10.79
C TYR A 128 -3.45 -2.14 -11.05
N ARG A 129 -2.64 -3.04 -11.59
CA ARG A 129 -1.25 -2.78 -11.95
C ARG A 129 -1.07 -2.80 -13.45
N LEU A 130 -0.26 -1.89 -13.96
CA LEU A 130 0.09 -1.74 -15.38
C LEU A 130 1.60 -1.67 -15.53
N VAL A 131 2.15 -2.40 -16.49
CA VAL A 131 3.51 -2.22 -16.98
C VAL A 131 3.44 -1.68 -18.39
N LEU A 132 3.91 -0.46 -18.57
CA LEU A 132 3.93 0.24 -19.87
C LEU A 132 5.00 -0.31 -20.80
N GLY A 133 4.91 0.02 -22.09
CA GLY A 133 5.83 -0.47 -23.11
C GLY A 133 7.31 -0.07 -22.92
N ASP A 134 7.60 0.95 -22.11
CA ASP A 134 8.95 1.35 -21.69
C ASP A 134 9.44 0.65 -20.41
N GLY A 135 8.64 -0.25 -19.85
CA GLY A 135 8.92 -0.96 -18.60
C GLY A 135 8.53 -0.18 -17.33
N THR A 136 8.00 1.04 -17.45
CA THR A 136 7.46 1.81 -16.32
C THR A 136 6.31 1.05 -15.68
N LYS A 137 6.35 0.90 -14.34
CA LYS A 137 5.30 0.24 -13.56
C LYS A 137 4.40 1.27 -12.94
N VAL A 138 3.10 1.04 -13.04
CA VAL A 138 2.07 1.92 -12.50
C VAL A 138 1.09 1.09 -11.68
N TRP A 139 0.80 1.51 -10.47
CA TRP A 139 -0.30 0.99 -9.66
C TRP A 139 -1.39 2.04 -9.63
N LEU A 140 -2.60 1.68 -10.02
CA LEU A 140 -3.77 2.56 -9.97
C LEU A 140 -4.63 2.19 -8.77
N ASN A 141 -5.01 3.20 -8.00
CA ASN A 141 -5.90 3.06 -6.86
C ASN A 141 -7.38 3.13 -7.30
N SER A 142 -8.30 2.92 -6.36
CA SER A 142 -9.75 2.95 -6.60
C SER A 142 -10.21 4.28 -7.21
N ALA A 143 -11.20 4.18 -8.11
CA ALA A 143 -11.77 5.32 -8.84
C ALA A 143 -10.73 6.12 -9.65
N SER A 144 -9.76 5.42 -10.27
CA SER A 144 -8.70 6.07 -11.05
C SER A 144 -8.70 5.62 -12.50
N SER A 145 -8.22 6.46 -13.39
CA SER A 145 -8.01 6.13 -14.78
C SER A 145 -6.68 6.67 -15.29
N LEU A 146 -6.01 5.88 -16.12
CA LEU A 146 -4.77 6.28 -16.80
C LEU A 146 -4.97 6.14 -18.31
N ASN A 147 -4.79 7.25 -19.03
CA ASN A 147 -4.73 7.27 -20.48
C ASN A 147 -3.26 7.31 -20.92
N TYR A 148 -2.85 6.37 -21.75
CA TYR A 148 -1.44 6.20 -22.15
C TYR A 148 -1.34 5.69 -23.58
N PRO A 149 -0.26 6.04 -24.31
CA PRO A 149 0.00 5.50 -25.63
C PRO A 149 0.49 4.05 -25.51
N VAL A 150 0.14 3.22 -26.48
CA VAL A 150 0.68 1.85 -26.59
C VAL A 150 2.19 1.89 -26.82
N GLN A 151 2.65 2.87 -27.60
CA GLN A 151 4.05 3.16 -27.86
C GLN A 151 4.34 4.64 -27.61
N PHE A 152 5.34 4.94 -26.81
CA PHE A 152 5.73 6.31 -26.51
C PHE A 152 6.40 6.98 -27.72
N ALA A 153 6.26 8.31 -27.81
CA ALA A 153 6.93 9.13 -28.80
C ALA A 153 8.45 9.15 -28.58
N GLU A 154 9.19 9.57 -29.63
CA GLU A 154 10.64 9.63 -29.58
C GLU A 154 11.20 10.65 -28.60
N LYS A 155 10.46 11.74 -28.32
CA LYS A 155 10.96 12.87 -27.52
C LYS A 155 10.51 12.86 -26.08
N GLU A 156 9.35 12.24 -25.80
CA GLU A 156 8.77 12.23 -24.46
C GLU A 156 7.84 11.04 -24.25
N ARG A 157 7.63 10.68 -22.98
CA ARG A 157 6.72 9.64 -22.53
C ARG A 157 5.58 10.29 -21.72
N CYS A 158 4.45 10.54 -22.38
CA CYS A 158 3.35 11.29 -21.79
C CYS A 158 2.14 10.41 -21.50
N VAL A 159 1.63 10.48 -20.25
CA VAL A 159 0.40 9.83 -19.78
C VAL A 159 -0.50 10.85 -19.08
N GLU A 160 -1.81 10.54 -19.02
CA GLU A 160 -2.81 11.38 -18.38
C GLU A 160 -3.50 10.58 -17.27
N LEU A 161 -3.50 11.12 -16.05
CA LEU A 161 -4.04 10.53 -14.86
C LEU A 161 -5.29 11.29 -14.39
N ASP A 162 -6.35 10.57 -14.04
CA ASP A 162 -7.44 11.06 -13.20
C ASP A 162 -7.56 10.08 -12.02
N GLY A 163 -7.39 10.55 -10.79
CA GLY A 163 -7.36 9.72 -9.60
C GLY A 163 -5.98 9.61 -8.95
N GLU A 164 -5.64 8.45 -8.43
CA GLU A 164 -4.38 8.20 -7.73
C GLU A 164 -3.60 7.06 -8.35
N ALA A 165 -2.32 7.31 -8.59
CA ALA A 165 -1.39 6.29 -9.05
C ALA A 165 -0.01 6.45 -8.43
N TYR A 166 0.63 5.32 -8.16
CA TYR A 166 2.04 5.21 -7.85
C TYR A 166 2.81 4.77 -9.09
N PHE A 167 3.91 5.47 -9.36
CA PHE A 167 4.75 5.26 -10.53
C PHE A 167 6.15 4.83 -10.10
N GLU A 168 6.66 3.76 -10.72
CA GLU A 168 8.08 3.41 -10.77
C GLU A 168 8.55 3.60 -12.21
N VAL A 169 9.06 4.79 -12.50
CA VAL A 169 9.42 5.16 -13.87
C VAL A 169 10.78 4.61 -14.26
N THR A 170 10.83 3.91 -15.37
CA THR A 170 12.08 3.41 -15.97
C THR A 170 13.01 4.58 -16.32
N PRO A 171 14.28 4.57 -15.87
CA PRO A 171 15.24 5.62 -16.17
C PRO A 171 15.47 5.79 -17.67
N ASP A 172 15.26 7.00 -18.17
CA ASP A 172 15.57 7.42 -19.54
C ASP A 172 15.81 8.94 -19.55
N PRO A 173 17.08 9.39 -19.49
CA PRO A 173 17.42 10.81 -19.46
C PRO A 173 17.10 11.57 -20.74
N GLU A 174 17.02 10.89 -21.88
CA GLU A 174 16.77 11.53 -23.16
C GLU A 174 15.28 11.74 -23.43
N ARG A 175 14.41 10.91 -22.83
CA ARG A 175 12.96 10.98 -22.99
C ARG A 175 12.27 11.12 -21.63
N PRO A 176 11.99 12.35 -21.19
CA PRO A 176 11.31 12.58 -19.92
C PRO A 176 9.94 11.88 -19.88
N PHE A 177 9.58 11.37 -18.70
CA PHE A 177 8.27 10.83 -18.45
C PHE A 177 7.39 11.93 -17.83
N ILE A 178 6.23 12.16 -18.43
CA ILE A 178 5.32 13.25 -18.06
C ILE A 178 4.00 12.66 -17.65
N VAL A 179 3.53 13.00 -16.44
CA VAL A 179 2.18 12.70 -15.99
C VAL A 179 1.40 13.99 -15.90
N LYS A 180 0.29 14.06 -16.64
CA LYS A 180 -0.67 15.17 -16.60
C LYS A 180 -1.91 14.76 -15.83
N SER A 181 -2.41 15.65 -14.97
CA SER A 181 -3.69 15.49 -14.31
C SER A 181 -4.35 16.85 -14.13
N GLY A 182 -5.44 17.08 -14.88
CA GLY A 182 -6.01 18.42 -14.99
C GLY A 182 -4.96 19.44 -15.43
N ASP A 183 -4.80 20.48 -14.62
CA ASP A 183 -3.84 21.57 -14.88
C ASP A 183 -2.45 21.32 -14.25
N VAL A 184 -2.27 20.24 -13.51
CA VAL A 184 -0.98 19.90 -12.87
C VAL A 184 -0.23 18.90 -13.73
N GLN A 185 1.06 19.16 -13.91
CA GLN A 185 1.95 18.28 -14.65
C GLN A 185 3.21 17.96 -13.85
N THR A 186 3.65 16.70 -13.91
CA THR A 186 4.94 16.27 -13.38
C THR A 186 5.85 15.86 -14.53
N ARG A 187 7.17 16.08 -14.37
CA ARG A 187 8.20 15.63 -15.29
C ARG A 187 9.32 14.95 -14.53
N VAL A 188 9.67 13.73 -14.95
CA VAL A 188 10.68 12.89 -14.32
C VAL A 188 11.56 12.18 -15.35
N LEU A 189 12.76 11.72 -14.95
CA LEU A 189 13.70 10.98 -15.82
C LEU A 189 13.91 9.52 -15.37
N GLY A 190 13.45 9.15 -14.17
CA GLY A 190 13.62 7.83 -13.57
C GLY A 190 13.41 7.97 -12.07
N THR A 191 12.19 7.78 -11.59
CA THR A 191 11.73 8.30 -10.31
C THR A 191 10.61 7.41 -9.78
N ALA A 192 10.56 7.21 -8.46
CA ALA A 192 9.42 6.59 -7.79
C ALA A 192 8.63 7.65 -7.02
N PHE A 193 7.35 7.81 -7.35
CA PHE A 193 6.48 8.84 -6.75
C PHE A 193 5.01 8.45 -6.78
N ASN A 194 4.23 9.02 -5.86
CA ASN A 194 2.77 8.94 -5.85
C ASN A 194 2.16 10.24 -6.36
N PHE A 195 1.15 10.15 -7.20
CA PHE A 195 0.37 11.30 -7.66
C PHE A 195 -1.11 11.02 -7.40
N SER A 196 -1.74 11.87 -6.59
CA SER A 196 -3.17 11.81 -6.28
C SER A 196 -3.82 13.11 -6.73
N ALA A 197 -4.76 13.01 -7.68
CA ALA A 197 -5.51 14.13 -8.25
C ALA A 197 -6.85 13.62 -8.80
N TYR A 198 -7.81 13.49 -7.91
CA TYR A 198 -9.16 13.03 -8.28
C TYR A 198 -9.99 14.19 -8.81
N ARG A 199 -10.67 13.95 -9.93
CA ARG A 199 -11.64 14.92 -10.48
C ARG A 199 -12.74 15.19 -9.45
N GLY A 200 -12.96 16.47 -9.13
CA GLY A 200 -13.93 16.90 -8.12
C GLY A 200 -13.34 17.07 -6.71
N GLU A 201 -12.07 16.71 -6.50
CA GLU A 201 -11.31 17.15 -5.33
C GLU A 201 -10.51 18.41 -5.65
N ASN A 202 -10.47 19.35 -4.70
CA ASN A 202 -9.77 20.63 -4.91
C ASN A 202 -8.25 20.52 -4.77
N ALA A 203 -7.73 19.36 -4.37
CA ALA A 203 -6.33 19.18 -4.09
C ALA A 203 -5.69 18.11 -4.99
N SER A 204 -4.52 18.46 -5.56
CA SER A 204 -3.61 17.50 -6.17
C SER A 204 -2.37 17.37 -5.30
N THR A 205 -1.91 16.13 -5.04
CA THR A 205 -0.74 15.87 -4.21
C THR A 205 0.27 15.01 -4.96
N ILE A 206 1.54 15.41 -4.91
CA ILE A 206 2.65 14.67 -5.47
C ILE A 206 3.64 14.38 -4.34
N THR A 207 3.89 13.10 -4.05
CA THR A 207 4.82 12.65 -2.99
C THR A 207 5.99 11.91 -3.64
N LEU A 208 7.19 12.36 -3.37
CA LEU A 208 8.40 11.81 -3.98
C LEU A 208 9.10 10.82 -3.04
N LEU A 209 9.30 9.58 -3.51
CA LEU A 209 10.05 8.54 -2.80
C LEU A 209 11.53 8.57 -3.20
N THR A 210 11.83 8.44 -4.49
CA THR A 210 13.21 8.39 -4.98
C THR A 210 13.38 9.19 -6.28
N GLY A 211 14.55 9.76 -6.51
CA GLY A 211 14.84 10.52 -7.71
C GLY A 211 14.55 12.02 -7.59
N LYS A 212 13.98 12.63 -8.63
CA LYS A 212 13.58 14.04 -8.68
C LYS A 212 12.30 14.18 -9.50
N VAL A 213 11.38 15.02 -9.05
CA VAL A 213 10.14 15.37 -9.76
C VAL A 213 10.09 16.87 -9.95
N ALA A 214 10.01 17.33 -11.20
CA ALA A 214 9.64 18.69 -11.50
C ALA A 214 8.12 18.79 -11.64
N VAL A 215 7.50 19.70 -10.89
CA VAL A 215 6.05 19.89 -10.85
C VAL A 215 5.72 21.28 -11.38
N SER A 216 4.83 21.32 -12.37
CA SER A 216 4.25 22.55 -12.92
C SER A 216 2.78 22.63 -12.53
N ALA A 217 2.35 23.76 -11.97
CA ALA A 217 0.97 24.04 -11.62
C ALA A 217 0.60 25.48 -12.05
N PRO A 218 -0.69 25.74 -12.36
CA PRO A 218 -1.14 27.05 -12.85
C PRO A 218 -0.77 28.21 -11.92
N GLY A 219 -0.18 29.26 -12.50
CA GLY A 219 0.18 30.46 -11.77
C GLY A 219 1.43 30.34 -10.88
N HIS A 220 2.16 29.21 -10.96
CA HIS A 220 3.38 28.98 -10.20
C HIS A 220 4.57 28.67 -11.11
N ALA A 221 5.77 29.09 -10.67
CA ALA A 221 7.00 28.60 -11.28
C ALA A 221 7.14 27.11 -11.02
N GLU A 222 7.79 26.38 -11.94
CA GLU A 222 8.11 24.96 -11.78
C GLU A 222 8.85 24.71 -10.44
N ARG A 223 8.43 23.71 -9.71
CA ARG A 223 9.00 23.30 -8.43
C ARG A 223 9.64 21.93 -8.56
N VAL A 224 10.84 21.77 -8.02
CA VAL A 224 11.53 20.49 -7.96
C VAL A 224 11.43 19.91 -6.58
N LEU A 225 10.90 18.69 -6.47
CA LEU A 225 10.83 17.94 -5.23
C LEU A 225 12.07 17.07 -5.06
N LEU A 226 12.47 16.90 -3.80
CA LEU A 226 13.47 15.95 -3.33
C LEU A 226 12.79 14.78 -2.61
N PRO A 227 13.46 13.61 -2.47
CA PRO A 227 12.92 12.48 -1.73
C PRO A 227 12.46 12.87 -0.31
N GLY A 228 11.30 12.37 0.11
CA GLY A 228 10.67 12.73 1.38
C GLY A 228 9.85 14.02 1.32
N GLN A 229 9.72 14.66 0.14
CA GLN A 229 8.90 15.85 -0.01
C GLN A 229 7.56 15.54 -0.67
N GLN A 230 6.52 16.24 -0.22
CA GLN A 230 5.20 16.26 -0.83
C GLN A 230 4.83 17.69 -1.23
N LEU A 231 4.42 17.87 -2.48
CA LEU A 231 3.75 19.09 -2.95
C LEU A 231 2.24 18.85 -2.92
N LYS A 232 1.50 19.79 -2.32
CA LYS A 232 0.06 19.91 -2.42
C LYS A 232 -0.28 21.16 -3.21
N TYR A 233 -1.03 21.02 -4.28
CA TYR A 233 -1.65 22.11 -5.04
C TYR A 233 -3.14 22.17 -4.69
N ASP A 234 -3.60 23.33 -4.25
CA ASP A 234 -5.01 23.65 -4.00
C ASP A 234 -5.54 24.45 -5.19
N ALA A 235 -6.43 23.83 -5.96
CA ALA A 235 -6.98 24.43 -7.19
C ALA A 235 -7.94 25.59 -6.90
N GLU A 236 -8.67 25.56 -5.78
CA GLU A 236 -9.60 26.61 -5.38
C GLU A 236 -8.84 27.91 -5.01
N ASN A 237 -7.83 27.79 -4.18
CA ASN A 237 -7.03 28.92 -3.72
C ASN A 237 -5.82 29.22 -4.60
N ARG A 238 -5.55 28.39 -5.61
CA ARG A 238 -4.37 28.43 -6.48
C ARG A 238 -3.08 28.53 -5.67
N LYS A 239 -2.92 27.68 -4.64
CA LYS A 239 -1.75 27.67 -3.75
C LYS A 239 -0.99 26.35 -3.87
N THR A 240 0.33 26.45 -3.81
CA THR A 240 1.21 25.30 -3.68
C THR A 240 1.90 25.33 -2.33
N VAL A 241 1.92 24.18 -1.64
CA VAL A 241 2.64 23.98 -0.37
C VAL A 241 3.54 22.76 -0.54
N ILE A 242 4.80 22.89 -0.15
CA ILE A 242 5.73 21.76 -0.07
C ILE A 242 6.00 21.49 1.41
N LYS A 243 5.92 20.23 1.82
CA LYS A 243 6.23 19.77 3.17
C LYS A 243 7.10 18.52 3.14
N GLU A 244 7.91 18.34 4.18
CA GLU A 244 8.60 17.07 4.46
C GLU A 244 7.57 16.07 5.01
N VAL A 245 7.64 14.83 4.52
CA VAL A 245 6.75 13.73 4.92
C VAL A 245 7.52 12.41 4.95
N ASP A 246 7.00 11.42 5.67
CA ASP A 246 7.39 10.04 5.41
C ASP A 246 6.70 9.59 4.11
N ALA A 247 7.45 9.55 3.02
CA ALA A 247 6.90 9.28 1.69
C ALA A 247 6.31 7.87 1.57
N GLU A 248 6.80 6.91 2.37
CA GLU A 248 6.30 5.54 2.39
C GLU A 248 4.85 5.49 2.88
N ASP A 249 4.43 6.36 3.79
CA ASP A 249 3.05 6.43 4.31
C ASP A 249 2.01 6.64 3.20
N PHE A 250 2.42 7.29 2.10
CA PHE A 250 1.54 7.62 0.98
C PHE A 250 1.46 6.54 -0.09
N VAL A 251 2.23 5.47 0.03
CA VAL A 251 2.30 4.39 -0.99
C VAL A 251 2.01 3.00 -0.43
N VAL A 252 1.85 2.83 0.87
CA VAL A 252 1.55 1.53 1.51
C VAL A 252 0.27 0.89 0.99
N TRP A 253 -0.62 1.69 0.39
CA TRP A 253 -1.86 1.18 -0.21
C TRP A 253 -1.60 0.17 -1.33
N LYS A 254 -0.53 0.33 -2.13
CA LYS A 254 -0.12 -0.62 -3.16
C LYS A 254 0.32 -1.98 -2.60
N ASP A 255 0.69 -2.01 -1.32
CA ASP A 255 1.10 -3.19 -0.57
C ASP A 255 -0.04 -3.75 0.30
N GLY A 256 -1.27 -3.30 0.06
CA GLY A 256 -2.48 -3.81 0.70
C GLY A 256 -2.71 -3.30 2.12
N LEU A 257 -2.20 -2.10 2.45
CA LEU A 257 -2.36 -1.49 3.77
C LEU A 257 -3.09 -0.16 3.68
N PHE A 258 -3.85 0.16 4.73
CA PHE A 258 -4.20 1.52 5.11
C PHE A 258 -3.25 1.99 6.20
N LEU A 259 -2.70 3.17 6.01
CA LEU A 259 -1.95 3.89 7.02
C LEU A 259 -2.46 5.32 7.06
N PHE A 260 -2.98 5.69 8.22
CA PHE A 260 -3.41 7.04 8.55
C PHE A 260 -2.56 7.49 9.73
N ASN A 261 -1.70 8.47 9.50
CA ASN A 261 -0.73 8.98 10.45
C ASN A 261 -1.02 10.47 10.67
N ASP A 262 -1.58 10.82 11.84
CA ASP A 262 -2.07 12.16 12.16
C ASP A 262 -3.11 12.71 11.16
N CYS A 263 -4.01 11.84 10.68
CA CYS A 263 -5.01 12.18 9.66
C CYS A 263 -6.37 12.53 10.29
N GLY A 264 -7.03 13.57 9.77
CA GLY A 264 -8.43 13.88 10.07
C GLY A 264 -9.41 13.00 9.27
N LEU A 265 -10.69 13.00 9.65
CA LEU A 265 -11.71 12.28 8.90
C LEU A 265 -11.84 12.77 7.45
N GLU A 266 -11.57 14.04 7.18
CA GLU A 266 -11.58 14.59 5.83
C GLU A 266 -10.56 13.93 4.88
N GLU A 267 -9.49 13.33 5.42
CA GLU A 267 -8.49 12.59 4.64
C GLU A 267 -8.79 11.08 4.61
N ILE A 268 -9.33 10.53 5.71
CA ILE A 268 -9.63 9.12 5.88
C ILE A 268 -10.86 8.71 5.06
N ILE A 269 -11.96 9.46 5.19
CA ILE A 269 -13.26 9.12 4.61
C ILE A 269 -13.22 8.95 3.08
N PRO A 270 -12.62 9.85 2.29
CA PRO A 270 -12.56 9.67 0.84
C PRO A 270 -11.83 8.38 0.41
N ARG A 271 -10.77 8.01 1.12
CA ARG A 271 -10.02 6.77 0.85
C ARG A 271 -10.86 5.53 1.16
N LEU A 272 -11.58 5.51 2.28
CA LEU A 272 -12.48 4.42 2.65
C LEU A 272 -13.67 4.33 1.70
N SER A 273 -14.29 5.47 1.36
CA SER A 273 -15.43 5.52 0.42
C SER A 273 -15.06 4.90 -0.92
N ARG A 274 -13.91 5.25 -1.48
CA ARG A 274 -13.44 4.71 -2.75
C ARG A 274 -13.15 3.22 -2.68
N TRP A 275 -12.51 2.75 -1.60
CA TRP A 275 -12.12 1.35 -1.46
C TRP A 275 -13.26 0.41 -1.14
N TYR A 276 -14.21 0.84 -0.29
CA TYR A 276 -15.35 0.02 0.10
C TYR A 276 -16.60 0.27 -0.75
N GLY A 277 -16.62 1.34 -1.54
CA GLY A 277 -17.78 1.74 -2.34
C GLY A 277 -18.96 2.19 -1.48
N VAL A 278 -18.68 2.91 -0.40
CA VAL A 278 -19.67 3.38 0.57
C VAL A 278 -19.75 4.90 0.61
N THR A 279 -20.90 5.41 1.02
CA THR A 279 -21.10 6.83 1.31
C THR A 279 -21.00 7.04 2.82
N PHE A 280 -20.22 8.04 3.23
CA PHE A 280 -20.14 8.42 4.64
C PHE A 280 -20.91 9.70 4.90
N HIS A 281 -21.66 9.70 6.01
CA HIS A 281 -22.36 10.85 6.56
C HIS A 281 -21.76 11.22 7.92
N TYR A 282 -21.30 12.44 8.08
CA TYR A 282 -20.80 12.96 9.32
C TYR A 282 -20.79 14.49 9.33
N ASP A 283 -20.90 15.07 10.51
CA ASP A 283 -20.80 16.51 10.71
C ASP A 283 -19.35 16.92 10.85
N ARG A 284 -18.79 17.60 9.83
CA ARG A 284 -17.37 18.01 9.78
C ARG A 284 -16.96 18.88 10.94
N GLU A 285 -17.85 19.76 11.41
CA GLU A 285 -17.53 20.70 12.49
C GLU A 285 -17.29 19.96 13.82
N LYS A 286 -18.04 18.87 14.04
CA LYS A 286 -17.94 18.06 15.26
C LYS A 286 -16.69 17.19 15.33
N PHE A 287 -16.04 16.91 14.21
CA PHE A 287 -14.90 15.99 14.14
C PHE A 287 -13.59 16.68 13.73
N GLY A 288 -13.61 17.99 13.47
CA GLY A 288 -12.47 18.72 12.91
C GLY A 288 -11.21 18.75 13.79
N ASP A 289 -11.35 18.50 15.09
CA ASP A 289 -10.27 18.43 16.08
C ASP A 289 -9.64 17.04 16.22
N LEU A 290 -10.28 15.99 15.67
CA LEU A 290 -9.81 14.62 15.83
C LEU A 290 -8.74 14.27 14.81
N LYS A 291 -7.68 13.63 15.31
CA LYS A 291 -6.61 13.03 14.52
C LYS A 291 -6.47 11.56 14.84
N PHE A 292 -6.22 10.76 13.82
CA PHE A 292 -6.20 9.31 13.92
C PHE A 292 -4.86 8.74 13.50
N TYR A 293 -4.43 7.70 14.24
CA TYR A 293 -3.26 6.89 13.95
C TYR A 293 -3.72 5.45 13.76
N ILE A 294 -3.89 5.02 12.52
CA ILE A 294 -4.44 3.70 12.18
C ILE A 294 -3.57 3.04 11.12
N LYS A 295 -3.13 1.80 11.41
CA LYS A 295 -2.52 0.92 10.43
C LYS A 295 -3.28 -0.40 10.39
N THR A 296 -3.81 -0.77 9.23
CA THR A 296 -4.58 -2.01 9.06
C THR A 296 -4.48 -2.54 7.63
N ARG A 297 -4.85 -3.80 7.42
CA ARG A 297 -4.96 -4.37 6.08
C ARG A 297 -6.18 -3.81 5.37
N ARG A 298 -6.01 -3.43 4.10
CA ARG A 298 -7.13 -2.87 3.32
C ARG A 298 -8.11 -3.93 2.78
N TYR A 299 -7.71 -5.21 2.81
CA TYR A 299 -8.56 -6.31 2.36
C TYR A 299 -9.46 -6.90 3.47
N GLU A 300 -9.45 -6.30 4.64
CA GLU A 300 -10.37 -6.64 5.72
C GLU A 300 -11.76 -6.02 5.46
N ASP A 301 -12.78 -6.55 6.13
CA ASP A 301 -14.12 -5.96 6.14
C ASP A 301 -14.09 -4.53 6.69
N ILE A 302 -15.01 -3.65 6.20
CA ILE A 302 -15.07 -2.25 6.65
C ILE A 302 -15.28 -2.14 8.17
N GLY A 303 -15.98 -3.11 8.78
CA GLY A 303 -16.18 -3.17 10.23
C GLY A 303 -14.88 -3.17 11.02
N THR A 304 -13.82 -3.78 10.47
CA THR A 304 -12.50 -3.77 11.12
C THR A 304 -11.97 -2.35 11.31
N ILE A 305 -11.98 -1.54 10.26
CA ILE A 305 -11.45 -0.16 10.36
C ILE A 305 -12.40 0.77 11.13
N LEU A 306 -13.72 0.57 10.99
CA LEU A 306 -14.71 1.33 11.76
C LEU A 306 -14.62 1.03 13.27
N ASN A 307 -14.34 -0.21 13.63
CA ASN A 307 -14.06 -0.57 15.02
C ASN A 307 -12.77 0.07 15.54
N LEU A 308 -11.71 0.18 14.71
CA LEU A 308 -10.50 0.91 15.09
C LEU A 308 -10.80 2.40 15.35
N LEU A 309 -11.62 3.05 14.51
CA LEU A 309 -12.09 4.40 14.75
C LEU A 309 -12.88 4.50 16.08
N LYS A 310 -13.76 3.53 16.34
CA LYS A 310 -14.55 3.47 17.58
C LYS A 310 -13.68 3.29 18.83
N LEU A 311 -12.56 2.58 18.76
CA LEU A 311 -11.64 2.39 19.89
C LEU A 311 -11.01 3.70 20.39
N THR A 312 -11.06 4.77 19.61
CA THR A 312 -10.62 6.10 20.06
C THR A 312 -11.59 6.74 21.09
N GLU A 313 -12.72 6.08 21.36
CA GLU A 313 -13.80 6.55 22.28
C GLU A 313 -14.47 7.87 21.85
N ASN A 314 -14.07 8.44 20.73
CA ASN A 314 -14.61 9.71 20.22
C ASN A 314 -15.60 9.51 19.05
N VAL A 315 -15.66 8.31 18.46
CA VAL A 315 -16.45 8.02 17.27
C VAL A 315 -17.30 6.78 17.50
N THR A 316 -18.57 6.85 17.13
CA THR A 316 -19.47 5.70 16.98
C THR A 316 -20.02 5.69 15.56
N TYR A 317 -20.58 4.58 15.10
CA TYR A 317 -21.09 4.47 13.75
C TYR A 317 -22.35 3.61 13.64
N SER A 318 -23.13 3.83 12.58
CA SER A 318 -24.16 2.90 12.07
C SER A 318 -23.92 2.61 10.60
N ILE A 319 -24.36 1.44 10.14
CA ILE A 319 -24.28 1.01 8.75
C ILE A 319 -25.69 0.65 8.30
N GLU A 320 -26.15 1.26 7.17
CA GLU A 320 -27.41 0.97 6.52
C GLU A 320 -27.17 0.76 5.03
N GLY A 321 -27.14 -0.50 4.59
CA GLY A 321 -26.74 -0.85 3.23
C GLY A 321 -25.31 -0.42 2.92
N ASN A 322 -25.13 0.52 1.99
CA ASN A 322 -23.83 1.10 1.63
C ASN A 322 -23.60 2.49 2.24
N GLU A 323 -24.42 2.90 3.19
CA GLU A 323 -24.28 4.18 3.87
C GLU A 323 -23.75 3.97 5.28
N VAL A 324 -22.73 4.74 5.65
CA VAL A 324 -22.10 4.72 6.96
C VAL A 324 -22.26 6.09 7.60
N THR A 325 -22.92 6.13 8.75
CA THR A 325 -23.07 7.39 9.50
C THR A 325 -22.16 7.35 10.72
N LEU A 326 -21.35 8.41 10.88
CA LEU A 326 -20.49 8.57 12.06
C LEU A 326 -21.12 9.57 13.04
N TYR A 327 -21.07 9.23 14.31
CA TYR A 327 -21.55 10.05 15.42
C TYR A 327 -20.41 10.32 16.40
N ARG A 328 -20.37 11.49 17.00
CA ARG A 328 -19.46 11.73 18.13
C ARG A 328 -20.01 11.02 19.37
N THR A 329 -19.12 10.38 20.14
CA THR A 329 -19.52 9.66 21.36
C THR A 329 -20.18 10.62 22.37
N GLY A 330 -21.34 10.22 22.91
CA GLY A 330 -22.16 11.07 23.79
C GLY A 330 -23.32 11.79 23.09
N GLU A 331 -23.42 11.73 21.76
CA GLU A 331 -24.61 12.16 21.03
C GLU A 331 -25.57 10.97 20.86
N ASN A 332 -26.84 11.19 21.19
CA ASN A 332 -27.89 10.19 20.96
C ASN A 332 -28.12 10.02 19.45
N LYS A 333 -28.34 8.76 19.08
CA LYS A 333 -28.77 8.35 17.72
C LYS A 333 -30.09 9.01 17.33
#